data_dc49b25d50d4400ec94ba371ee8a1df0
#
_entry.id   dc49b25d50d4400ec94ba371ee8a1df0
#
_cell.length_a   1.000
_cell.length_b   1.000
_cell.length_c   1.000
_cell.angle_alpha   90.00
_cell.angle_beta   90.00
_cell.angle_gamma   90.00
#
_symmetry.space_group_name_H-M   'P 1'
#
loop_
_entity.id
_entity.type
_entity.pdbx_description
1 polymer ?
#
loop_
_entity_poly.entity_id
_entity_poly.type
_entity_poly.pdbx_seq_one_letter_code
_entity_poly.pdbx_strand_id
1 'polypeptide(L)'
;MLDFFFQIRRRLAPFRMSIENLRNIAIVAHVDHGKTTLVDQLLKQSGTLSERTVLAERVMDSNDQEKERGITILAKNTAITWEDKKTGIKNRINIVDTPGHADFGGEVERVLSMVDTVLILVDAMDGPMPQTRFVTQKAFAMGFKPIVVVNKIDRPGARPEWVIDQVFDLFDKLGATNEQLDFPIVYASALNGYAGLEDTVRDGDMTPLYEAIMQHAPRPEVDPDGPFQMRISQLDYNNFVGVIGIGRIQRGTLKKNMQVAVIDREGKKRNGKVAQVLGFLGLERIEQETAEAGDIVAISGIPELTISDTLCHPDTPEALPALTVDEPTISMTFQVNNSPFAGNKDLSGGKFLTSRQIKDRLDREQVHNVALKVEQLEDADKFLVSGRGELHLSVLIENMRREGYELAVSRPEVIIKEIDGQMMEPIEQLVVDIEEIHQGGVMEKLGTRKGQLKNMEPDGKGRVRLEYQIPARGLIGFQNEFKTLTQGSGLLFHVFDHYGPKEQGAIAKRINGVMIANAPGVTPAYSLGPLQERGKLFAAEGDNVYEGQLVGIHSKDNDLTVNAIKTKPLTNMRASGKDDAIQLTPAIKYSLEQALDFIEDDELVEITPKEIRLRKKFLTESDRKKASRGG
;
A
#
# COMPACT_ATOMS: atom_id res chain seq x y z
N MET A 1 24.71 -39.43 -0.24
CA MET A 1 23.34 -38.84 -0.24
C MET A 1 22.62 -39.04 1.09
N LEU A 2 22.69 -40.22 1.74
CA LEU A 2 22.09 -40.46 3.07
C LEU A 2 22.78 -39.68 4.20
N ASP A 3 24.08 -39.49 4.18
CA ASP A 3 24.81 -38.71 5.18
C ASP A 3 24.54 -37.21 5.10
N PHE A 4 24.21 -36.70 3.91
CA PHE A 4 23.82 -35.31 3.71
C PHE A 4 22.42 -35.00 4.30
N PHE A 5 21.49 -35.95 4.19
CA PHE A 5 20.17 -35.88 4.84
C PHE A 5 20.26 -36.04 6.37
N PHE A 6 21.21 -36.80 6.89
CA PHE A 6 21.43 -36.96 8.33
C PHE A 6 22.09 -35.71 8.96
N GLN A 7 22.97 -35.02 8.24
CA GLN A 7 23.57 -33.78 8.71
C GLN A 7 22.55 -32.62 8.71
N ILE A 8 21.62 -32.57 7.74
CA ILE A 8 20.53 -31.61 7.75
C ILE A 8 19.56 -31.88 8.91
N ARG A 9 19.22 -33.13 9.20
CA ARG A 9 18.39 -33.49 10.37
C ARG A 9 19.05 -33.18 11.73
N ARG A 10 20.36 -33.23 11.85
CA ARG A 10 21.07 -32.86 13.09
C ARG A 10 21.15 -31.36 13.34
N ARG A 11 21.03 -30.52 12.30
CA ARG A 11 20.92 -29.05 12.44
C ARG A 11 19.51 -28.56 12.76
N LEU A 12 18.49 -29.41 12.62
CA LEU A 12 17.07 -29.13 12.82
C LEU A 12 16.46 -29.90 14.01
N ALA A 13 17.23 -30.24 15.04
CA ALA A 13 16.61 -30.57 16.31
C ALA A 13 15.73 -29.38 16.73
N PRO A 14 14.46 -29.60 17.15
CA PRO A 14 13.61 -28.51 17.58
C PRO A 14 14.31 -27.78 18.73
N PHE A 15 14.85 -26.61 18.42
CA PHE A 15 15.46 -25.75 19.42
C PHE A 15 14.31 -25.21 20.26
N ARG A 16 14.08 -25.81 21.43
CA ARG A 16 13.08 -25.32 22.38
C ARG A 16 13.57 -23.96 22.87
N MET A 17 13.01 -22.90 22.32
CA MET A 17 13.41 -21.55 22.63
C MET A 17 12.68 -21.12 23.90
N SER A 18 13.40 -20.70 24.94
CA SER A 18 12.79 -20.06 26.10
C SER A 18 12.14 -18.73 25.68
N ILE A 19 10.96 -18.40 26.23
CA ILE A 19 10.27 -17.12 26.06
C ILE A 19 11.20 -15.95 26.42
N GLU A 20 12.13 -16.16 27.36
CA GLU A 20 13.13 -15.17 27.75
C GLU A 20 13.98 -14.69 26.56
N ASN A 21 14.25 -15.57 25.60
CA ASN A 21 15.12 -15.31 24.45
C ASN A 21 14.32 -15.03 23.16
N LEU A 22 13.01 -14.80 23.27
CA LEU A 22 12.13 -14.47 22.15
C LEU A 22 11.74 -13.01 22.16
N ARG A 23 11.79 -12.35 21.01
CA ARG A 23 11.26 -10.98 20.80
C ARG A 23 10.42 -10.93 19.53
N ASN A 24 9.28 -10.25 19.60
CA ASN A 24 8.42 -10.00 18.45
C ASN A 24 8.40 -8.50 18.20
N ILE A 25 8.94 -8.06 17.08
CA ILE A 25 9.03 -6.65 16.72
C ILE A 25 8.38 -6.37 15.37
N ALA A 26 7.76 -5.21 15.23
CA ALA A 26 7.38 -4.67 13.92
C ALA A 26 8.33 -3.56 13.53
N ILE A 27 8.73 -3.51 12.26
CA ILE A 27 9.56 -2.41 11.75
C ILE A 27 8.65 -1.43 11.02
N VAL A 28 8.66 -0.19 11.52
CA VAL A 28 7.87 0.93 11.05
C VAL A 28 8.79 1.96 10.41
N ALA A 29 8.52 2.33 9.17
CA ALA A 29 9.29 3.34 8.47
C ALA A 29 8.43 4.06 7.43
N HIS A 30 8.80 5.29 7.14
CA HIS A 30 8.31 5.95 5.93
C HIS A 30 8.94 5.31 4.68
N VAL A 31 8.30 5.48 3.53
CA VAL A 31 8.86 5.08 2.23
C VAL A 31 10.26 5.70 2.08
N ASP A 32 11.18 4.94 1.52
CA ASP A 32 12.59 5.32 1.31
C ASP A 32 13.45 5.60 2.57
N HIS A 33 12.95 5.44 3.80
CA HIS A 33 13.78 5.56 5.01
C HIS A 33 14.76 4.39 5.20
N GLY A 34 14.70 3.36 4.34
CA GLY A 34 15.66 2.26 4.31
C GLY A 34 15.24 1.01 5.09
N LYS A 35 13.93 0.82 5.29
CA LYS A 35 13.36 -0.34 6.00
C LYS A 35 13.82 -1.67 5.41
N THR A 36 13.60 -1.90 4.13
CA THR A 36 13.99 -3.14 3.44
C THR A 36 15.50 -3.39 3.53
N THR A 37 16.31 -2.33 3.35
CA THR A 37 17.77 -2.42 3.47
C THR A 37 18.21 -2.80 4.88
N LEU A 38 17.54 -2.27 5.92
CA LEU A 38 17.85 -2.60 7.31
C LEU A 38 17.53 -4.09 7.59
N VAL A 39 16.34 -4.56 7.18
CA VAL A 39 15.95 -5.97 7.35
C VAL A 39 16.91 -6.90 6.61
N ASP A 40 17.32 -6.55 5.40
CA ASP A 40 18.32 -7.32 4.64
C ASP A 40 19.66 -7.42 5.39
N GLN A 41 20.13 -6.34 6.03
CA GLN A 41 21.33 -6.37 6.83
C GLN A 41 21.19 -7.23 8.10
N LEU A 42 20.07 -7.12 8.78
CA LEU A 42 19.76 -7.97 9.94
C LEU A 42 19.73 -9.46 9.54
N LEU A 43 19.12 -9.81 8.41
CA LEU A 43 19.12 -11.18 7.89
C LEU A 43 20.53 -11.67 7.54
N LYS A 44 21.35 -10.85 6.90
CA LYS A 44 22.72 -11.20 6.51
C LYS A 44 23.62 -11.42 7.71
N GLN A 45 23.60 -10.50 8.67
CA GLN A 45 24.55 -10.48 9.78
C GLN A 45 24.15 -11.38 10.96
N SER A 46 22.89 -11.81 11.05
CA SER A 46 22.44 -12.76 12.07
C SER A 46 23.01 -14.17 11.89
N GLY A 47 23.59 -14.50 10.74
CA GLY A 47 24.01 -15.85 10.39
C GLY A 47 22.86 -16.81 10.08
N THR A 48 21.65 -16.32 9.97
CA THR A 48 20.45 -17.13 9.66
C THR A 48 20.48 -17.66 8.24
N LEU A 49 21.07 -16.90 7.31
CA LEU A 49 21.21 -17.29 5.91
C LEU A 49 22.55 -17.98 5.66
N SER A 50 22.55 -19.01 4.82
CA SER A 50 23.78 -19.67 4.44
C SER A 50 24.64 -18.77 3.56
N GLU A 51 25.97 -18.83 3.67
CA GLU A 51 26.94 -18.09 2.84
C GLU A 51 26.76 -18.28 1.32
N ARG A 52 26.04 -19.34 0.91
CA ARG A 52 25.73 -19.64 -0.49
C ARG A 52 24.43 -19.03 -1.01
N THR A 53 23.64 -18.42 -0.13
CA THR A 53 22.40 -17.74 -0.55
C THR A 53 22.76 -16.38 -1.10
N VAL A 54 22.85 -16.26 -2.42
CA VAL A 54 22.97 -14.97 -3.10
C VAL A 54 21.65 -14.24 -2.88
N LEU A 55 21.62 -13.33 -1.92
CA LEU A 55 20.46 -12.46 -1.72
C LEU A 55 20.39 -11.48 -2.89
N ALA A 56 19.29 -11.52 -3.63
CA ALA A 56 18.93 -10.40 -4.49
C ALA A 56 18.76 -9.16 -3.61
N GLU A 57 19.07 -7.99 -4.11
CA GLU A 57 18.71 -6.74 -3.42
C GLU A 57 17.20 -6.68 -3.20
N ARG A 58 16.76 -6.21 -2.04
CA ARG A 58 15.35 -6.11 -1.62
C ARG A 58 14.64 -7.47 -1.52
N VAL A 59 15.23 -8.37 -0.78
CA VAL A 59 14.74 -9.75 -0.62
C VAL A 59 13.32 -9.80 -0.05
N MET A 60 12.94 -8.83 0.78
CA MET A 60 11.60 -8.74 1.35
C MET A 60 10.55 -8.27 0.34
N ASP A 61 10.91 -7.51 -0.69
CA ASP A 61 9.99 -7.03 -1.72
C ASP A 61 9.80 -8.10 -2.81
N SER A 62 9.01 -9.12 -2.55
CA SER A 62 8.82 -10.27 -3.47
C SER A 62 7.73 -10.05 -4.52
N ASN A 63 6.82 -9.09 -4.31
CA ASN A 63 5.76 -8.75 -5.23
C ASN A 63 6.27 -7.78 -6.32
N ASP A 64 5.93 -8.04 -7.58
CA ASP A 64 6.34 -7.18 -8.69
C ASP A 64 5.84 -5.73 -8.53
N GLN A 65 4.63 -5.53 -7.99
CA GLN A 65 4.12 -4.19 -7.70
C GLN A 65 4.90 -3.48 -6.58
N GLU A 66 5.37 -4.20 -5.56
CA GLU A 66 6.23 -3.63 -4.51
C GLU A 66 7.55 -3.15 -5.09
N LYS A 67 8.18 -3.96 -5.97
CA LYS A 67 9.44 -3.61 -6.65
C LYS A 67 9.29 -2.41 -7.58
N GLU A 68 8.22 -2.40 -8.38
CA GLU A 68 7.94 -1.32 -9.34
C GLU A 68 7.64 0.01 -8.66
N ARG A 69 6.94 -0.03 -7.52
CA ARG A 69 6.50 1.17 -6.78
C ARG A 69 7.49 1.58 -5.68
N GLY A 70 8.40 0.69 -5.30
CA GLY A 70 9.35 0.92 -4.20
C GLY A 70 8.71 0.96 -2.81
N ILE A 71 7.51 0.37 -2.63
CA ILE A 71 6.77 0.38 -1.37
C ILE A 71 6.41 -1.04 -0.93
N THR A 72 6.38 -1.29 0.38
CA THR A 72 5.82 -2.52 0.94
C THR A 72 4.29 -2.42 0.95
N ILE A 73 3.62 -3.37 0.32
CA ILE A 73 2.15 -3.46 0.22
C ILE A 73 1.62 -4.48 1.24
N LEU A 74 2.25 -5.65 1.31
CA LEU A 74 1.84 -6.74 2.18
C LEU A 74 2.83 -6.92 3.32
N ALA A 75 2.32 -7.08 4.52
CA ALA A 75 3.13 -7.40 5.68
C ALA A 75 3.77 -8.78 5.52
N LYS A 76 5.06 -8.88 5.83
CA LYS A 76 5.83 -10.13 5.76
C LYS A 76 6.39 -10.48 7.11
N ASN A 77 6.34 -11.78 7.40
CA ASN A 77 6.89 -12.32 8.63
C ASN A 77 8.23 -12.99 8.32
N THR A 78 9.24 -12.63 9.08
CA THR A 78 10.54 -13.30 9.07
C THR A 78 11.03 -13.51 10.50
N ALA A 79 11.95 -14.41 10.69
CA ALA A 79 12.59 -14.61 11.98
C ALA A 79 14.08 -14.78 11.79
N ILE A 80 14.84 -14.19 12.68
CA ILE A 80 16.29 -14.34 12.76
C ILE A 80 16.68 -15.04 14.06
N THR A 81 17.74 -15.80 14.01
CA THR A 81 18.41 -16.34 15.18
C THR A 81 19.74 -15.64 15.33
N TRP A 82 19.89 -14.88 16.40
CA TRP A 82 21.12 -14.14 16.70
C TRP A 82 21.76 -14.71 17.95
N GLU A 83 23.04 -15.06 17.86
CA GLU A 83 23.84 -15.53 19.01
C GLU A 83 24.61 -14.37 19.60
N ASP A 84 24.29 -14.03 20.84
CA ASP A 84 25.05 -13.02 21.58
C ASP A 84 26.47 -13.55 21.85
N LYS A 85 27.44 -12.91 21.23
CA LYS A 85 28.86 -13.29 21.31
C LYS A 85 29.43 -13.19 22.74
N LYS A 86 28.81 -12.37 23.62
CA LYS A 86 29.26 -12.17 25.00
C LYS A 86 28.77 -13.29 25.92
N THR A 87 27.55 -13.75 25.73
CA THR A 87 26.89 -14.75 26.60
C THR A 87 26.82 -16.12 25.97
N GLY A 88 26.97 -16.27 24.66
CA GLY A 88 26.74 -17.48 23.89
C GLY A 88 25.26 -17.89 23.81
N ILE A 89 24.35 -17.02 24.24
CA ILE A 89 22.91 -17.29 24.24
C ILE A 89 22.36 -17.04 22.83
N LYS A 90 21.58 -18.01 22.33
CA LYS A 90 20.85 -17.84 21.07
C LYS A 90 19.50 -17.22 21.33
N ASN A 91 19.27 -16.10 20.69
CA ASN A 91 18.04 -15.31 20.74
C ASN A 91 17.29 -15.46 19.42
N ARG A 92 15.96 -15.46 19.49
CA ARG A 92 15.08 -15.42 18.34
C ARG A 92 14.37 -14.07 18.30
N ILE A 93 14.45 -13.41 17.16
CA ILE A 93 13.74 -12.16 16.91
C ILE A 93 12.82 -12.39 15.72
N ASN A 94 11.52 -12.41 15.97
CA ASN A 94 10.51 -12.38 14.92
C ASN A 94 10.36 -10.93 14.48
N ILE A 95 10.50 -10.70 13.19
CA ILE A 95 10.39 -9.39 12.57
C ILE A 95 9.18 -9.41 11.66
N VAL A 96 8.23 -8.53 11.92
CA VAL A 96 7.09 -8.33 11.04
C VAL A 96 7.31 -7.03 10.29
N ASP A 97 7.47 -7.13 8.97
CA ASP A 97 7.58 -5.97 8.10
C ASP A 97 6.22 -5.33 7.90
N THR A 98 6.09 -4.03 8.19
CA THR A 98 4.82 -3.33 8.06
C THR A 98 4.75 -2.57 6.74
N PRO A 99 3.57 -2.52 6.08
CA PRO A 99 3.35 -1.58 5.01
C PRO A 99 3.65 -0.16 5.47
N GLY A 100 4.36 0.60 4.61
CA GLY A 100 4.70 1.98 4.94
C GLY A 100 3.59 2.97 4.63
N HIS A 101 2.65 2.66 3.74
CA HIS A 101 1.62 3.58 3.29
C HIS A 101 0.35 3.47 4.14
N ALA A 102 -0.25 4.62 4.49
CA ALA A 102 -1.44 4.68 5.35
C ALA A 102 -2.67 3.97 4.76
N ASP A 103 -2.77 3.85 3.44
CA ASP A 103 -3.84 3.13 2.76
C ASP A 103 -3.90 1.65 3.15
N PHE A 104 -2.79 1.09 3.65
CA PHE A 104 -2.69 -0.26 4.17
C PHE A 104 -2.81 -0.34 5.71
N GLY A 105 -3.43 0.66 6.34
CA GLY A 105 -3.55 0.73 7.79
C GLY A 105 -4.22 -0.48 8.44
N GLY A 106 -5.14 -1.16 7.76
CA GLY A 106 -5.70 -2.41 8.22
C GLY A 106 -4.67 -3.54 8.35
N GLU A 107 -3.66 -3.57 7.47
CA GLU A 107 -2.52 -4.49 7.59
C GLU A 107 -1.66 -4.12 8.81
N VAL A 108 -1.42 -2.84 9.02
CA VAL A 108 -0.64 -2.35 10.17
C VAL A 108 -1.26 -2.77 11.49
N GLU A 109 -2.57 -2.60 11.69
CA GLU A 109 -3.26 -2.99 12.91
C GLU A 109 -3.16 -4.50 13.17
N ARG A 110 -3.25 -5.31 12.11
CA ARG A 110 -3.09 -6.76 12.20
C ARG A 110 -1.68 -7.17 12.59
N VAL A 111 -0.68 -6.52 11.99
CA VAL A 111 0.74 -6.73 12.34
C VAL A 111 1.00 -6.38 13.79
N LEU A 112 0.58 -5.20 14.23
CA LEU A 112 0.78 -4.75 15.61
C LEU A 112 0.15 -5.71 16.63
N SER A 113 -0.92 -6.42 16.28
CA SER A 113 -1.54 -7.43 17.16
C SER A 113 -0.67 -8.67 17.41
N MET A 114 0.39 -8.88 16.65
CA MET A 114 1.28 -10.04 16.77
C MET A 114 2.60 -9.73 17.47
N VAL A 115 2.93 -8.46 17.65
CA VAL A 115 4.23 -8.01 18.17
C VAL A 115 4.11 -7.42 19.58
N ASP A 116 5.24 -7.15 20.20
CA ASP A 116 5.33 -6.64 21.58
C ASP A 116 5.94 -5.23 21.62
N THR A 117 6.59 -4.79 20.53
CA THR A 117 7.17 -3.45 20.38
C THR A 117 7.32 -3.08 18.91
N VAL A 118 7.61 -1.81 18.67
CA VAL A 118 7.87 -1.26 17.34
C VAL A 118 9.27 -0.68 17.25
N LEU A 119 9.95 -0.98 16.15
CA LEU A 119 11.21 -0.35 15.76
C LEU A 119 10.87 0.78 14.79
N ILE A 120 10.99 2.02 15.21
CA ILE A 120 10.67 3.20 14.40
C ILE A 120 11.94 3.67 13.69
N LEU A 121 11.97 3.48 12.38
CA LEU A 121 13.08 3.86 11.53
C LEU A 121 12.85 5.24 10.92
N VAL A 122 13.76 6.16 11.17
CA VAL A 122 13.69 7.56 10.71
C VAL A 122 14.94 7.91 9.93
N ASP A 123 14.81 8.60 8.80
CA ASP A 123 15.94 9.11 8.03
C ASP A 123 16.60 10.29 8.76
N ALA A 124 17.94 10.29 8.84
CA ALA A 124 18.72 11.31 9.52
C ALA A 124 18.65 12.71 8.87
N MET A 125 18.07 12.82 7.67
CA MET A 125 17.89 14.11 6.98
C MET A 125 16.42 14.58 7.04
N ASP A 126 15.48 13.67 6.80
CA ASP A 126 14.06 14.00 6.58
C ASP A 126 13.26 14.08 7.89
N GLY A 127 13.70 13.35 8.93
CA GLY A 127 13.00 13.24 10.20
C GLY A 127 11.71 12.40 10.09
N PRO A 128 10.83 12.46 11.10
CA PRO A 128 9.58 11.73 11.09
C PRO A 128 8.62 12.29 10.04
N MET A 129 7.97 11.39 9.29
CA MET A 129 7.06 11.71 8.20
C MET A 129 5.63 11.23 8.53
N PRO A 130 4.58 11.66 7.81
CA PRO A 130 3.18 11.36 8.17
C PRO A 130 2.85 9.87 8.36
N GLN A 131 3.47 8.98 7.58
CA GLN A 131 3.26 7.55 7.71
C GLN A 131 3.83 7.01 9.01
N THR A 132 4.99 7.52 9.44
CA THR A 132 5.56 7.20 10.76
C THR A 132 4.61 7.62 11.87
N ARG A 133 3.99 8.81 11.77
CA ARG A 133 3.01 9.32 12.75
C ARG A 133 1.82 8.35 12.90
N PHE A 134 1.22 7.92 11.80
CA PHE A 134 0.04 7.04 11.82
C PHE A 134 0.32 5.73 12.54
N VAL A 135 1.41 5.03 12.17
CA VAL A 135 1.74 3.74 12.78
C VAL A 135 2.15 3.90 14.24
N THR A 136 2.88 4.96 14.59
CA THR A 136 3.26 5.30 15.97
C THR A 136 2.03 5.54 16.84
N GLN A 137 1.03 6.29 16.34
CA GLN A 137 -0.22 6.53 17.06
C GLN A 137 -0.94 5.22 17.40
N LYS A 138 -1.03 4.28 16.44
CA LYS A 138 -1.63 2.96 16.67
C LYS A 138 -0.82 2.13 17.66
N ALA A 139 0.51 2.16 17.58
CA ALA A 139 1.40 1.47 18.52
C ALA A 139 1.26 2.02 19.96
N PHE A 140 1.15 3.35 20.13
CA PHE A 140 0.96 3.97 21.43
C PHE A 140 -0.40 3.67 22.02
N ALA A 141 -1.46 3.62 21.21
CA ALA A 141 -2.79 3.18 21.66
C ALA A 141 -2.80 1.74 22.19
N MET A 142 -1.86 0.89 21.73
CA MET A 142 -1.66 -0.47 22.23
C MET A 142 -0.67 -0.54 23.41
N GLY A 143 -0.15 0.59 23.88
CA GLY A 143 0.79 0.67 25.01
C GLY A 143 2.23 0.30 24.68
N PHE A 144 2.60 0.21 23.42
CA PHE A 144 3.97 -0.18 23.02
C PHE A 144 4.99 0.91 23.35
N LYS A 145 6.17 0.47 23.81
CA LYS A 145 7.37 1.32 23.95
C LYS A 145 8.20 1.21 22.68
N PRO A 146 8.46 2.32 21.98
CA PRO A 146 9.20 2.28 20.72
C PRO A 146 10.71 2.17 20.94
N ILE A 147 11.41 1.58 19.96
CA ILE A 147 12.86 1.72 19.80
C ILE A 147 13.08 2.58 18.56
N VAL A 148 13.81 3.68 18.66
CA VAL A 148 14.04 4.59 17.53
C VAL A 148 15.37 4.29 16.88
N VAL A 149 15.37 4.11 15.56
CA VAL A 149 16.58 3.93 14.74
C VAL A 149 16.71 5.10 13.78
N VAL A 150 17.74 5.93 14.00
CA VAL A 150 18.09 7.03 13.10
C VAL A 150 19.02 6.48 12.02
N ASN A 151 18.48 6.29 10.82
CA ASN A 151 19.18 5.66 9.69
C ASN A 151 19.79 6.69 8.73
N LYS A 152 20.72 6.23 7.90
CA LYS A 152 21.42 7.02 6.88
C LYS A 152 22.28 8.13 7.47
N ILE A 153 22.85 7.90 8.65
CA ILE A 153 23.78 8.85 9.30
C ILE A 153 25.07 9.08 8.49
N ASP A 154 25.38 8.21 7.53
CA ASP A 154 26.48 8.31 6.59
C ASP A 154 26.30 9.40 5.52
N ARG A 155 25.06 9.90 5.32
CA ARG A 155 24.79 10.89 4.28
C ARG A 155 25.35 12.28 4.62
N PRO A 156 25.92 12.98 3.62
CA PRO A 156 26.26 14.38 3.77
C PRO A 156 24.98 15.20 4.09
N GLY A 157 25.01 15.96 5.18
CA GLY A 157 23.87 16.75 5.63
C GLY A 157 22.93 16.04 6.61
N ALA A 158 23.27 14.82 7.06
CA ALA A 158 22.59 14.19 8.18
C ALA A 158 22.61 15.08 9.43
N ARG A 159 21.49 15.15 10.15
CA ARG A 159 21.31 15.97 11.36
C ARG A 159 20.59 15.17 12.45
N PRO A 160 21.26 14.15 13.01
CA PRO A 160 20.63 13.19 13.90
C PRO A 160 19.99 13.83 15.13
N GLU A 161 20.64 14.84 15.75
CA GLU A 161 20.10 15.54 16.92
C GLU A 161 18.74 16.21 16.60
N TRP A 162 18.68 16.96 15.50
CA TRP A 162 17.42 17.58 15.06
C TRP A 162 16.32 16.54 14.80
N VAL A 163 16.67 15.38 14.22
CA VAL A 163 15.70 14.30 13.99
C VAL A 163 15.14 13.76 15.29
N ILE A 164 15.99 13.61 16.32
CA ILE A 164 15.56 13.14 17.64
C ILE A 164 14.60 14.14 18.28
N ASP A 165 14.89 15.44 18.21
CA ASP A 165 14.00 16.50 18.69
C ASP A 165 12.63 16.42 17.98
N GLN A 166 12.63 16.23 16.66
CA GLN A 166 11.38 16.07 15.88
C GLN A 166 10.61 14.79 16.24
N VAL A 167 11.30 13.69 16.54
CA VAL A 167 10.66 12.44 17.01
C VAL A 167 10.06 12.65 18.39
N PHE A 168 10.78 13.31 19.29
CA PHE A 168 10.27 13.65 20.63
C PHE A 168 9.02 14.51 20.57
N ASP A 169 9.05 15.59 19.76
CA ASP A 169 7.92 16.47 19.53
C ASP A 169 6.71 15.72 18.95
N LEU A 170 6.96 14.79 18.01
CA LEU A 170 5.93 13.94 17.45
C LEU A 170 5.30 13.07 18.53
N PHE A 171 6.10 12.41 19.38
CA PHE A 171 5.61 11.52 20.43
C PHE A 171 4.79 12.29 21.48
N ASP A 172 5.26 13.47 21.89
CA ASP A 172 4.53 14.36 22.81
C ASP A 172 3.17 14.78 22.22
N LYS A 173 3.14 15.22 20.96
CA LYS A 173 1.92 15.58 20.24
C LYS A 173 0.94 14.40 20.09
N LEU A 174 1.44 13.16 20.07
CA LEU A 174 0.62 11.94 20.05
C LEU A 174 0.12 11.51 21.43
N GLY A 175 0.48 12.25 22.49
CA GLY A 175 0.09 11.95 23.86
C GLY A 175 0.84 10.76 24.47
N ALA A 176 2.11 10.59 24.08
CA ALA A 176 2.97 9.55 24.64
C ALA A 176 3.09 9.65 26.16
N THR A 177 3.16 8.51 26.83
CA THR A 177 3.46 8.45 28.27
C THR A 177 4.94 8.76 28.52
N ASN A 178 5.32 9.12 29.76
CA ASN A 178 6.72 9.34 30.12
C ASN A 178 7.60 8.13 29.78
N GLU A 179 7.08 6.92 29.90
CA GLU A 179 7.80 5.69 29.56
C GLU A 179 7.99 5.51 28.04
N GLN A 180 7.09 6.06 27.22
CA GLN A 180 7.19 6.06 25.76
C GLN A 180 8.10 7.19 25.26
N LEU A 181 8.22 8.29 26.02
CA LEU A 181 9.16 9.39 25.75
C LEU A 181 10.59 9.04 26.15
N ASP A 182 10.80 8.08 27.04
CA ASP A 182 12.13 7.55 27.41
C ASP A 182 12.51 6.39 26.46
N PHE A 183 12.60 6.69 25.17
CA PHE A 183 12.87 5.69 24.15
C PHE A 183 14.36 5.51 23.89
N PRO A 184 14.86 4.27 23.71
CA PRO A 184 16.22 4.01 23.29
C PRO A 184 16.45 4.42 21.85
N ILE A 185 17.65 4.96 21.58
CA ILE A 185 18.07 5.45 20.27
C ILE A 185 19.24 4.61 19.77
N VAL A 186 19.16 4.20 18.50
CA VAL A 186 20.25 3.54 17.78
C VAL A 186 20.50 4.30 16.49
N TYR A 187 21.76 4.63 16.22
CA TYR A 187 22.19 5.27 14.99
C TYR A 187 22.66 4.20 14.00
N ALA A 188 22.28 4.29 12.74
CA ALA A 188 22.58 3.26 11.76
C ALA A 188 22.87 3.80 10.36
N SER A 189 23.67 3.05 9.62
CA SER A 189 23.69 3.08 8.16
C SER A 189 23.35 1.69 7.65
N ALA A 190 22.08 1.48 7.31
CA ALA A 190 21.62 0.22 6.77
C ALA A 190 22.33 -0.12 5.45
N LEU A 191 22.67 0.88 4.64
CA LEU A 191 23.39 0.67 3.37
C LEU A 191 24.79 0.09 3.62
N ASN A 192 25.53 0.65 4.59
CA ASN A 192 26.89 0.24 4.92
C ASN A 192 26.95 -0.89 5.95
N GLY A 193 25.82 -1.26 6.57
CA GLY A 193 25.68 -2.43 7.42
C GLY A 193 26.24 -2.26 8.84
N TYR A 194 26.24 -1.04 9.40
CA TYR A 194 26.67 -0.79 10.78
C TYR A 194 25.63 -0.03 11.60
N ALA A 195 25.71 -0.19 12.91
CA ALA A 195 24.91 0.54 13.90
C ALA A 195 25.73 0.86 15.14
N GLY A 196 25.28 1.83 15.95
CA GLY A 196 25.92 2.23 17.19
C GLY A 196 25.00 3.05 18.08
N LEU A 197 25.46 3.33 19.31
CA LEU A 197 24.72 4.15 20.29
C LEU A 197 25.08 5.63 20.23
N GLU A 198 26.09 5.99 19.45
CA GLU A 198 26.55 7.36 19.24
C GLU A 198 26.34 7.75 17.78
N ASP A 199 25.97 8.99 17.53
CA ASP A 199 25.77 9.55 16.18
C ASP A 199 27.06 9.65 15.34
N THR A 200 28.21 9.51 15.99
CA THR A 200 29.54 9.54 15.39
C THR A 200 29.97 8.18 14.81
N VAL A 201 29.23 7.11 15.03
CA VAL A 201 29.56 5.78 14.50
C VAL A 201 29.64 5.79 12.97
N ARG A 202 30.70 5.18 12.40
CA ARG A 202 30.93 5.12 10.94
C ARG A 202 31.40 3.75 10.46
N ASP A 203 31.59 2.79 11.37
CA ASP A 203 32.03 1.43 11.09
C ASP A 203 31.43 0.44 12.10
N GLY A 204 31.71 -0.84 11.93
CA GLY A 204 31.20 -1.91 12.79
C GLY A 204 30.19 -2.83 12.11
N ASP A 205 29.29 -3.38 12.88
CA ASP A 205 28.22 -4.28 12.43
C ASP A 205 26.88 -3.92 13.08
N MET A 206 25.84 -4.73 12.85
CA MET A 206 24.49 -4.52 13.43
C MET A 206 24.35 -5.03 14.88
N THR A 207 25.42 -5.50 15.52
CA THR A 207 25.39 -6.00 16.91
C THR A 207 24.74 -5.03 17.89
N PRO A 208 25.04 -3.70 17.87
CA PRO A 208 24.39 -2.74 18.79
C PRO A 208 22.87 -2.69 18.63
N LEU A 209 22.35 -2.88 17.42
CA LEU A 209 20.90 -2.93 17.20
C LEU A 209 20.26 -4.22 17.74
N TYR A 210 20.92 -5.38 17.57
CA TYR A 210 20.44 -6.62 18.19
C TYR A 210 20.44 -6.54 19.71
N GLU A 211 21.51 -6.02 20.30
CA GLU A 211 21.62 -5.80 21.75
C GLU A 211 20.50 -4.87 22.23
N ALA A 212 20.24 -3.74 21.55
CA ALA A 212 19.17 -2.82 21.88
C ALA A 212 17.79 -3.47 21.81
N ILE A 213 17.53 -4.29 20.78
CA ILE A 213 16.27 -5.05 20.66
C ILE A 213 16.13 -6.01 21.84
N MET A 214 17.16 -6.79 22.15
CA MET A 214 17.09 -7.76 23.26
C MET A 214 16.94 -7.11 24.63
N GLN A 215 17.51 -5.93 24.82
CA GLN A 215 17.48 -5.19 26.08
C GLN A 215 16.16 -4.43 26.29
N HIS A 216 15.62 -3.78 25.27
CA HIS A 216 14.52 -2.83 25.40
C HIS A 216 13.18 -3.37 24.89
N ALA A 217 13.16 -4.33 23.93
CA ALA A 217 11.92 -4.99 23.55
C ALA A 217 11.44 -5.91 24.68
N PRO A 218 10.18 -5.83 25.11
CA PRO A 218 9.65 -6.74 26.12
C PRO A 218 9.61 -8.16 25.58
N ARG A 219 9.71 -9.13 26.48
CA ARG A 219 9.39 -10.53 26.17
C ARG A 219 7.87 -10.66 25.96
N PRO A 220 7.42 -11.65 25.16
CA PRO A 220 6.00 -11.90 24.99
C PRO A 220 5.28 -12.18 26.33
N GLU A 221 4.22 -11.44 26.61
CA GLU A 221 3.32 -11.70 27.76
C GLU A 221 2.29 -12.74 27.34
N VAL A 222 2.58 -14.01 27.61
CA VAL A 222 1.80 -15.17 27.16
C VAL A 222 1.77 -16.25 28.24
N ASP A 223 0.80 -17.17 28.16
CA ASP A 223 0.67 -18.29 29.09
C ASP A 223 1.10 -19.60 28.39
N PRO A 224 2.35 -20.08 28.60
CA PRO A 224 2.85 -21.29 27.95
C PRO A 224 2.22 -22.58 28.45
N ASP A 225 1.69 -22.59 29.68
CA ASP A 225 1.16 -23.79 30.35
C ASP A 225 -0.36 -23.92 30.19
N GLY A 226 -1.03 -22.87 29.71
CA GLY A 226 -2.47 -22.84 29.49
C GLY A 226 -2.94 -23.69 28.30
N PRO A 227 -4.26 -23.87 28.13
CA PRO A 227 -4.82 -24.54 26.97
C PRO A 227 -4.56 -23.72 25.71
N PHE A 228 -4.26 -24.41 24.59
CA PHE A 228 -3.90 -23.77 23.32
C PHE A 228 -4.92 -22.69 22.90
N GLN A 229 -4.40 -21.53 22.50
CA GLN A 229 -5.16 -20.42 21.93
C GLN A 229 -4.29 -19.60 21.00
N MET A 230 -4.79 -19.32 19.79
CA MET A 230 -4.13 -18.54 18.76
C MET A 230 -5.16 -17.75 17.96
N ARG A 231 -4.91 -16.48 17.65
CA ARG A 231 -5.73 -15.68 16.74
C ARG A 231 -5.10 -15.60 15.37
N ILE A 232 -5.92 -15.72 14.33
CA ILE A 232 -5.47 -15.51 12.94
C ILE A 232 -5.44 -14.01 12.64
N SER A 233 -4.25 -13.49 12.40
CA SER A 233 -4.01 -12.07 12.10
C SER A 233 -3.77 -11.81 10.62
N GLN A 234 -3.26 -12.81 9.88
CA GLN A 234 -3.01 -12.73 8.43
C GLN A 234 -3.46 -14.02 7.75
N LEU A 235 -3.81 -13.91 6.49
CA LEU A 235 -4.08 -15.05 5.62
C LEU A 235 -3.14 -15.01 4.41
N ASP A 236 -2.75 -16.19 3.98
CA ASP A 236 -2.03 -16.43 2.75
C ASP A 236 -2.67 -17.61 2.01
N TYR A 237 -2.34 -17.80 0.76
CA TYR A 237 -2.90 -18.87 -0.05
C TYR A 237 -1.81 -19.58 -0.85
N ASN A 238 -1.88 -20.91 -0.84
CA ASN A 238 -1.01 -21.74 -1.66
C ASN A 238 -1.86 -22.75 -2.44
N ASN A 239 -1.60 -22.89 -3.73
CA ASN A 239 -2.38 -23.76 -4.61
C ASN A 239 -2.39 -25.25 -4.20
N PHE A 240 -1.41 -25.69 -3.39
CA PHE A 240 -1.29 -27.09 -2.96
C PHE A 240 -1.90 -27.35 -1.58
N VAL A 241 -1.76 -26.41 -0.64
CA VAL A 241 -2.23 -26.58 0.73
C VAL A 241 -3.46 -25.74 1.07
N GLY A 242 -3.91 -24.91 0.15
CA GLY A 242 -5.07 -24.02 0.33
C GLY A 242 -4.76 -22.81 1.20
N VAL A 243 -5.71 -22.44 2.04
CA VAL A 243 -5.60 -21.29 2.95
C VAL A 243 -4.56 -21.57 4.04
N ILE A 244 -3.71 -20.59 4.28
CA ILE A 244 -2.69 -20.58 5.33
C ILE A 244 -3.02 -19.44 6.29
N GLY A 245 -3.30 -19.78 7.55
CA GLY A 245 -3.51 -18.78 8.61
C GLY A 245 -2.20 -18.47 9.31
N ILE A 246 -1.92 -17.19 9.55
CA ILE A 246 -0.73 -16.72 10.27
C ILE A 246 -1.18 -15.97 11.51
N GLY A 247 -0.53 -16.23 12.65
CA GLY A 247 -0.82 -15.54 13.89
C GLY A 247 0.15 -15.87 14.99
N ARG A 248 -0.02 -15.23 16.13
CA ARG A 248 0.75 -15.46 17.35
C ARG A 248 0.01 -16.41 18.28
N ILE A 249 0.72 -17.37 18.83
CA ILE A 249 0.19 -18.27 19.86
C ILE A 249 0.14 -17.50 21.19
N GLN A 250 -1.06 -17.36 21.76
CA GLN A 250 -1.26 -16.64 23.04
C GLN A 250 -1.15 -17.55 24.25
N ARG A 251 -1.57 -18.81 24.12
CA ARG A 251 -1.50 -19.79 25.22
C ARG A 251 -1.12 -21.17 24.68
N GLY A 252 -0.42 -21.91 25.51
CA GLY A 252 -0.15 -23.32 25.32
C GLY A 252 0.77 -23.65 24.16
N THR A 253 0.60 -24.85 23.65
CA THR A 253 1.44 -25.44 22.61
C THR A 253 0.58 -25.91 21.44
N LEU A 254 0.94 -25.52 20.24
CA LEU A 254 0.38 -26.00 18.98
C LEU A 254 1.18 -27.21 18.49
N LYS A 255 0.50 -28.25 18.03
CA LYS A 255 1.13 -29.46 17.47
C LYS A 255 0.58 -29.74 16.07
N LYS A 256 1.44 -30.31 15.22
CA LYS A 256 1.02 -30.85 13.95
C LYS A 256 -0.07 -31.92 14.15
N ASN A 257 -1.07 -31.95 13.27
CA ASN A 257 -2.25 -32.81 13.35
C ASN A 257 -3.17 -32.60 14.56
N MET A 258 -3.02 -31.51 15.30
CA MET A 258 -3.86 -31.18 16.45
C MET A 258 -5.28 -30.84 16.01
N GLN A 259 -6.27 -31.37 16.75
CA GLN A 259 -7.67 -30.96 16.64
C GLN A 259 -7.86 -29.63 17.37
N VAL A 260 -8.59 -28.71 16.78
CA VAL A 260 -8.86 -27.38 17.33
C VAL A 260 -10.32 -26.99 17.16
N ALA A 261 -10.84 -26.20 18.05
CA ALA A 261 -12.07 -25.44 17.85
C ALA A 261 -11.72 -24.11 17.20
N VAL A 262 -12.41 -23.75 16.15
CA VAL A 262 -12.30 -22.45 15.48
C VAL A 262 -13.52 -21.63 15.84
N ILE A 263 -13.31 -20.42 16.36
CA ILE A 263 -14.39 -19.49 16.71
C ILE A 263 -14.25 -18.26 15.82
N ASP A 264 -15.30 -17.95 15.06
CA ASP A 264 -15.35 -16.79 14.19
C ASP A 264 -15.69 -15.49 14.94
N ARG A 265 -15.78 -14.38 14.22
CA ARG A 265 -16.11 -13.06 14.76
C ARG A 265 -17.49 -12.98 15.43
N GLU A 266 -18.45 -13.76 14.91
CA GLU A 266 -19.80 -13.83 15.43
C GLU A 266 -19.94 -14.81 16.61
N GLY A 267 -18.85 -15.47 17.00
CA GLY A 267 -18.83 -16.45 18.10
C GLY A 267 -19.29 -17.85 17.68
N LYS A 268 -19.48 -18.13 16.39
CA LYS A 268 -19.85 -19.44 15.88
C LYS A 268 -18.67 -20.39 15.94
N LYS A 269 -18.89 -21.56 16.50
CA LYS A 269 -17.87 -22.59 16.67
C LYS A 269 -17.92 -23.63 15.54
N ARG A 270 -16.75 -24.02 15.06
CA ARG A 270 -16.55 -25.16 14.16
C ARG A 270 -15.30 -25.94 14.54
N ASN A 271 -15.23 -27.18 14.16
CA ASN A 271 -14.05 -28.02 14.42
C ASN A 271 -13.09 -27.91 13.24
N GLY A 272 -11.81 -27.89 13.54
CA GLY A 272 -10.73 -27.89 12.56
C GLY A 272 -9.60 -28.84 12.94
N LYS A 273 -8.75 -29.16 12.00
CA LYS A 273 -7.53 -29.94 12.22
C LYS A 273 -6.36 -29.19 11.56
N VAL A 274 -5.35 -28.87 12.37
CA VAL A 274 -4.11 -28.28 11.87
C VAL A 274 -3.29 -29.36 11.18
N ALA A 275 -3.15 -29.30 9.86
CA ALA A 275 -2.36 -30.30 9.12
C ALA A 275 -0.86 -30.03 9.25
N GLN A 276 -0.44 -28.79 9.15
CA GLN A 276 0.96 -28.38 9.24
C GLN A 276 1.10 -27.17 10.15
N VAL A 277 2.22 -27.11 10.86
CA VAL A 277 2.71 -25.97 11.61
C VAL A 277 4.01 -25.51 10.97
N LEU A 278 4.08 -24.26 10.53
CA LEU A 278 5.20 -23.69 9.81
C LEU A 278 5.77 -22.53 10.62
N GLY A 279 7.01 -22.62 11.06
CA GLY A 279 7.76 -21.52 11.65
C GLY A 279 8.44 -20.69 10.57
N PHE A 280 8.87 -19.48 10.92
CA PHE A 280 9.67 -18.62 10.05
C PHE A 280 11.15 -18.74 10.40
N LEU A 281 12.02 -18.80 9.38
CA LEU A 281 13.48 -18.70 9.53
C LEU A 281 14.05 -17.99 8.30
N GLY A 282 14.55 -16.78 8.47
CA GLY A 282 14.82 -15.92 7.34
C GLY A 282 13.54 -15.71 6.51
N LEU A 283 13.61 -15.98 5.22
CA LEU A 283 12.48 -15.86 4.29
C LEU A 283 11.70 -17.16 4.09
N GLU A 284 12.17 -18.25 4.67
CA GLU A 284 11.60 -19.56 4.45
C GLU A 284 10.60 -19.91 5.56
N ARG A 285 9.58 -20.68 5.19
CA ARG A 285 8.66 -21.34 6.11
C ARG A 285 9.14 -22.76 6.34
N ILE A 286 9.49 -23.08 7.57
CA ILE A 286 10.03 -24.40 7.95
C ILE A 286 8.97 -25.16 8.72
N GLU A 287 8.66 -26.38 8.28
CA GLU A 287 7.72 -27.25 8.97
C GLU A 287 8.28 -27.67 10.34
N GLN A 288 7.43 -27.53 11.36
CA GLN A 288 7.74 -27.85 12.76
C GLN A 288 6.72 -28.86 13.30
N GLU A 289 7.16 -29.72 14.21
CA GLU A 289 6.23 -30.63 14.90
C GLU A 289 5.44 -29.93 16.00
N THR A 290 6.03 -28.91 16.63
CA THR A 290 5.44 -28.15 17.73
C THR A 290 5.85 -26.68 17.68
N ALA A 291 4.97 -25.79 18.14
CA ALA A 291 5.25 -24.39 18.40
C ALA A 291 4.65 -23.96 19.73
N GLU A 292 5.31 -23.09 20.47
CA GLU A 292 4.94 -22.69 21.83
C GLU A 292 4.37 -21.27 21.87
N ALA A 293 3.67 -20.93 22.96
CA ALA A 293 3.15 -19.59 23.20
C ALA A 293 4.22 -18.52 23.04
N GLY A 294 3.86 -17.40 22.43
CA GLY A 294 4.74 -16.28 22.09
C GLY A 294 5.26 -16.32 20.67
N ASP A 295 5.37 -17.49 20.02
CA ASP A 295 5.87 -17.57 18.66
C ASP A 295 4.81 -17.19 17.61
N ILE A 296 5.27 -16.62 16.49
CA ILE A 296 4.46 -16.31 15.31
C ILE A 296 4.63 -17.48 14.34
N VAL A 297 3.52 -18.12 13.98
CA VAL A 297 3.53 -19.31 13.12
C VAL A 297 2.48 -19.21 12.02
N ALA A 298 2.72 -19.97 10.96
CA ALA A 298 1.73 -20.21 9.92
C ALA A 298 1.18 -21.63 10.05
N ILE A 299 -0.11 -21.81 9.77
CA ILE A 299 -0.81 -23.09 9.84
C ILE A 299 -1.57 -23.37 8.56
N SER A 300 -1.72 -24.65 8.22
CA SER A 300 -2.55 -25.09 7.11
C SER A 300 -3.48 -26.25 7.51
N GLY A 301 -4.44 -26.57 6.64
CA GLY A 301 -5.34 -27.72 6.80
C GLY A 301 -6.73 -27.39 7.35
N ILE A 302 -7.01 -26.13 7.68
CA ILE A 302 -8.34 -25.66 8.09
C ILE A 302 -8.93 -24.87 6.93
N PRO A 303 -9.95 -25.39 6.24
CA PRO A 303 -10.64 -24.62 5.20
C PRO A 303 -11.42 -23.44 5.81
N GLU A 304 -11.69 -22.43 5.00
CA GLU A 304 -12.55 -21.29 5.37
C GLU A 304 -12.07 -20.49 6.61
N LEU A 305 -10.75 -20.47 6.86
CA LEU A 305 -10.21 -19.54 7.86
C LEU A 305 -10.45 -18.10 7.43
N THR A 306 -10.83 -17.27 8.39
CA THR A 306 -10.94 -15.83 8.22
C THR A 306 -10.04 -15.07 9.22
N ILE A 307 -9.76 -13.82 8.92
CA ILE A 307 -9.00 -12.95 9.84
C ILE A 307 -9.85 -12.69 11.07
N SER A 308 -9.20 -12.73 12.24
CA SER A 308 -9.78 -12.71 13.60
C SER A 308 -10.35 -14.04 14.08
N ASP A 309 -10.41 -15.10 13.28
CA ASP A 309 -10.73 -16.42 13.82
C ASP A 309 -9.79 -16.75 14.98
N THR A 310 -10.36 -17.29 16.05
CA THR A 310 -9.58 -17.80 17.19
C THR A 310 -9.56 -19.32 17.15
N LEU A 311 -8.37 -19.90 17.13
CA LEU A 311 -8.16 -21.33 17.28
C LEU A 311 -7.91 -21.64 18.75
N CYS A 312 -8.67 -22.60 19.31
CA CYS A 312 -8.60 -22.98 20.72
C CYS A 312 -8.49 -24.49 20.87
N HIS A 313 -8.06 -24.90 22.07
CA HIS A 313 -8.25 -26.28 22.49
C HIS A 313 -9.75 -26.64 22.48
N PRO A 314 -10.16 -27.81 21.94
CA PRO A 314 -11.58 -28.14 21.79
C PRO A 314 -12.39 -28.11 23.08
N ASP A 315 -11.77 -28.49 24.21
CA ASP A 315 -12.43 -28.58 25.52
C ASP A 315 -12.57 -27.21 26.21
N THR A 316 -11.77 -26.22 25.81
CA THR A 316 -11.76 -24.88 26.40
C THR A 316 -11.86 -23.81 25.29
N PRO A 317 -12.96 -23.77 24.54
CA PRO A 317 -13.13 -22.83 23.44
C PRO A 317 -13.41 -21.43 23.98
N GLU A 318 -12.44 -20.53 23.83
CA GLU A 318 -12.52 -19.14 24.26
C GLU A 318 -12.02 -18.23 23.13
N ALA A 319 -12.88 -17.31 22.65
CA ALA A 319 -12.53 -16.38 21.61
C ALA A 319 -11.64 -15.24 22.13
N LEU A 320 -10.61 -14.88 21.37
CA LEU A 320 -9.90 -13.62 21.58
C LEU A 320 -10.71 -12.46 20.99
N PRO A 321 -10.55 -11.23 21.53
CA PRO A 321 -11.20 -10.05 20.95
C PRO A 321 -10.95 -9.95 19.46
N ALA A 322 -11.99 -9.69 18.66
CA ALA A 322 -11.84 -9.52 17.23
C ALA A 322 -10.95 -8.30 16.93
N LEU A 323 -10.16 -8.40 15.86
CA LEU A 323 -9.37 -7.27 15.39
C LEU A 323 -10.31 -6.20 14.82
N THR A 324 -10.20 -5.00 15.35
CA THR A 324 -10.88 -3.82 14.79
C THR A 324 -10.01 -3.27 13.66
N VAL A 325 -10.60 -3.09 12.50
CA VAL A 325 -9.94 -2.43 11.35
C VAL A 325 -10.74 -1.18 11.04
N ASP A 326 -10.05 -0.05 10.90
CA ASP A 326 -10.71 1.22 10.55
C ASP A 326 -11.50 1.07 9.25
N GLU A 327 -12.62 1.77 9.18
CA GLU A 327 -13.52 1.69 8.04
C GLU A 327 -12.94 2.35 6.78
N PRO A 328 -13.41 1.94 5.58
CA PRO A 328 -13.05 2.59 4.32
C PRO A 328 -13.38 4.09 4.31
N THR A 329 -12.55 4.87 3.63
CA THR A 329 -12.73 6.33 3.47
C THR A 329 -13.07 6.75 2.06
N ILE A 330 -12.76 5.92 1.06
CA ILE A 330 -13.08 6.17 -0.34
C ILE A 330 -13.75 4.97 -0.99
N SER A 331 -14.49 5.22 -2.05
CA SER A 331 -15.17 4.22 -2.86
C SER A 331 -15.01 4.49 -4.35
N MET A 332 -15.09 3.45 -5.15
CA MET A 332 -15.10 3.50 -6.61
C MET A 332 -16.12 2.51 -7.15
N THR A 333 -16.75 2.84 -8.26
CA THR A 333 -17.60 1.87 -8.99
C THR A 333 -16.74 1.05 -9.94
N PHE A 334 -16.71 -0.27 -9.74
CA PHE A 334 -16.15 -1.23 -10.68
C PHE A 334 -17.29 -1.79 -11.51
N GLN A 335 -17.14 -1.79 -12.83
CA GLN A 335 -18.18 -2.29 -13.72
C GLN A 335 -17.61 -3.11 -14.88
N VAL A 336 -18.45 -3.93 -15.48
CA VAL A 336 -18.12 -4.66 -16.70
C VAL A 336 -17.68 -3.69 -17.79
N ASN A 337 -16.58 -4.01 -18.49
CA ASN A 337 -16.17 -3.24 -19.64
C ASN A 337 -17.14 -3.45 -20.82
N ASN A 338 -17.90 -2.42 -21.14
CA ASN A 338 -18.85 -2.39 -22.24
C ASN A 338 -18.36 -1.56 -23.44
N SER A 339 -17.04 -1.34 -23.54
CA SER A 339 -16.45 -0.64 -24.70
C SER A 339 -16.53 -1.49 -25.96
N PRO A 340 -16.47 -0.90 -27.16
CA PRO A 340 -16.42 -1.64 -28.41
C PRO A 340 -15.21 -2.58 -28.55
N PHE A 341 -14.17 -2.40 -27.73
CA PHE A 341 -12.97 -3.23 -27.73
C PHE A 341 -12.98 -4.33 -26.65
N ALA A 342 -14.06 -4.43 -25.87
CA ALA A 342 -14.16 -5.43 -24.82
C ALA A 342 -14.07 -6.86 -25.41
N GLY A 343 -13.18 -7.68 -24.82
CA GLY A 343 -12.94 -9.07 -25.26
C GLY A 343 -12.13 -9.21 -26.55
N ASN A 344 -11.70 -8.12 -27.17
CA ASN A 344 -10.85 -8.18 -28.35
C ASN A 344 -9.43 -8.61 -27.96
N LYS A 345 -8.98 -9.77 -28.47
CA LYS A 345 -7.66 -10.34 -28.14
C LYS A 345 -6.49 -9.44 -28.53
N ASP A 346 -6.62 -8.68 -29.61
CA ASP A 346 -5.53 -7.84 -30.14
C ASP A 346 -5.47 -6.49 -29.45
N LEU A 347 -6.62 -5.91 -29.07
CA LEU A 347 -6.72 -4.56 -28.50
C LEU A 347 -6.84 -4.52 -26.97
N SER A 348 -7.36 -5.56 -26.36
CA SER A 348 -7.62 -5.60 -24.90
C SER A 348 -6.95 -6.78 -24.21
N GLY A 349 -7.06 -7.97 -24.77
CA GLY A 349 -6.37 -9.18 -24.29
C GLY A 349 -6.97 -9.82 -23.04
N GLY A 350 -8.16 -9.38 -22.61
CA GLY A 350 -8.81 -9.90 -21.41
C GLY A 350 -9.33 -11.32 -21.54
N LYS A 351 -9.28 -12.05 -20.44
CA LYS A 351 -9.80 -13.42 -20.30
C LYS A 351 -11.08 -13.45 -19.48
N PHE A 352 -11.23 -12.52 -18.54
CA PHE A 352 -12.34 -12.45 -17.60
C PHE A 352 -13.09 -11.13 -17.79
N LEU A 353 -14.32 -11.22 -18.29
CA LEU A 353 -15.11 -10.06 -18.76
C LEU A 353 -16.50 -9.97 -18.13
N THR A 354 -16.98 -11.04 -17.49
CA THR A 354 -18.36 -11.09 -16.99
C THR A 354 -18.48 -10.56 -15.57
N SER A 355 -19.65 -9.99 -15.22
CA SER A 355 -19.94 -9.52 -13.87
C SER A 355 -19.75 -10.60 -12.82
N ARG A 356 -20.12 -11.85 -13.12
CA ARG A 356 -19.90 -12.98 -12.22
C ARG A 356 -18.41 -13.22 -11.94
N GLN A 357 -17.56 -13.19 -12.96
CA GLN A 357 -16.12 -13.38 -12.78
C GLN A 357 -15.49 -12.25 -11.96
N ILE A 358 -15.92 -11.00 -12.20
CA ILE A 358 -15.48 -9.83 -11.43
C ILE A 358 -15.93 -9.99 -9.97
N LYS A 359 -17.20 -10.35 -9.74
CA LYS A 359 -17.73 -10.59 -8.39
C LYS A 359 -16.96 -11.68 -7.67
N ASP A 360 -16.79 -12.85 -8.26
CA ASP A 360 -16.08 -13.98 -7.67
C ASP A 360 -14.61 -13.60 -7.30
N ARG A 361 -14.01 -12.69 -8.06
CA ARG A 361 -12.66 -12.17 -7.76
C ARG A 361 -12.68 -11.19 -6.60
N LEU A 362 -13.63 -10.27 -6.57
CA LEU A 362 -13.81 -9.30 -5.49
C LEU A 362 -14.18 -9.97 -4.17
N ASP A 363 -15.07 -10.96 -4.20
CA ASP A 363 -15.43 -11.75 -3.01
C ASP A 363 -14.21 -12.49 -2.43
N ARG A 364 -13.37 -13.06 -3.28
CA ARG A 364 -12.08 -13.66 -2.84
C ARG A 364 -11.14 -12.64 -2.23
N GLU A 365 -11.06 -11.43 -2.77
CA GLU A 365 -10.23 -10.37 -2.20
C GLU A 365 -10.70 -9.99 -0.79
N GLN A 366 -12.00 -9.87 -0.55
CA GLN A 366 -12.55 -9.53 0.76
C GLN A 366 -12.20 -10.54 1.86
N VAL A 367 -11.98 -11.81 1.52
CA VAL A 367 -11.56 -12.83 2.50
C VAL A 367 -10.18 -12.48 3.08
N HIS A 368 -9.28 -11.96 2.25
CA HIS A 368 -7.90 -11.66 2.62
C HIS A 368 -7.71 -10.18 3.03
N ASN A 369 -8.58 -9.31 2.53
CA ASN A 369 -8.48 -7.87 2.70
C ASN A 369 -9.69 -7.32 3.47
N VAL A 370 -9.59 -7.31 4.80
CA VAL A 370 -10.70 -6.89 5.70
C VAL A 370 -11.05 -5.40 5.55
N ALA A 371 -10.12 -4.60 5.07
CA ALA A 371 -10.32 -3.17 4.84
C ALA A 371 -11.11 -2.88 3.54
N LEU A 372 -11.38 -3.91 2.74
CA LEU A 372 -12.14 -3.80 1.50
C LEU A 372 -13.61 -4.14 1.75
N LYS A 373 -14.53 -3.28 1.32
CA LYS A 373 -15.97 -3.59 1.25
C LYS A 373 -16.42 -3.61 -0.20
N VAL A 374 -17.21 -4.59 -0.58
CA VAL A 374 -17.79 -4.72 -1.92
C VAL A 374 -19.30 -4.84 -1.79
N GLU A 375 -20.00 -3.95 -2.45
CA GLU A 375 -21.47 -3.95 -2.50
C GLU A 375 -21.92 -4.00 -3.96
N GLN A 376 -22.80 -4.92 -4.29
CA GLN A 376 -23.41 -4.96 -5.62
C GLN A 376 -24.49 -3.88 -5.71
N LEU A 377 -24.41 -3.03 -6.73
CA LEU A 377 -25.41 -1.98 -6.96
C LEU A 377 -26.69 -2.56 -7.60
N GLU A 378 -27.73 -1.74 -7.74
CA GLU A 378 -28.97 -2.12 -8.42
C GLU A 378 -28.72 -2.65 -9.84
N ASP A 379 -27.75 -2.08 -10.53
CA ASP A 379 -27.24 -2.61 -11.79
C ASP A 379 -26.28 -3.77 -11.50
N ALA A 380 -26.69 -4.97 -11.91
CA ALA A 380 -25.97 -6.22 -11.64
C ALA A 380 -24.53 -6.26 -12.21
N ASP A 381 -24.21 -5.38 -13.14
CA ASP A 381 -22.89 -5.26 -13.76
C ASP A 381 -21.99 -4.24 -13.05
N LYS A 382 -22.44 -3.66 -11.93
CA LYS A 382 -21.72 -2.65 -11.14
C LYS A 382 -21.55 -3.05 -9.69
N PHE A 383 -20.36 -2.80 -9.18
CA PHE A 383 -19.95 -3.05 -7.81
C PHE A 383 -19.37 -1.77 -7.19
N LEU A 384 -19.89 -1.36 -6.06
CA LEU A 384 -19.27 -0.32 -5.25
C LEU A 384 -18.17 -0.96 -4.42
N VAL A 385 -16.93 -0.59 -4.70
CA VAL A 385 -15.75 -1.11 -4.02
C VAL A 385 -15.16 0.01 -3.16
N SER A 386 -15.16 -0.20 -1.85
CA SER A 386 -14.71 0.78 -0.86
C SER A 386 -13.41 0.33 -0.22
N GLY A 387 -12.46 1.25 -0.09
CA GLY A 387 -11.14 1.02 0.46
C GLY A 387 -10.63 2.18 1.30
N ARG A 388 -9.43 2.05 1.87
CA ARG A 388 -8.86 3.07 2.77
C ARG A 388 -8.21 4.23 2.04
N GLY A 389 -7.84 4.06 0.78
CA GLY A 389 -7.20 5.09 -0.03
C GLY A 389 -7.11 4.72 -1.50
N GLU A 390 -6.68 5.67 -2.32
CA GLU A 390 -6.55 5.49 -3.77
C GLU A 390 -5.53 4.41 -4.13
N LEU A 391 -4.41 4.36 -3.41
CA LEU A 391 -3.36 3.37 -3.65
C LEU A 391 -3.86 1.95 -3.34
N HIS A 392 -4.65 1.78 -2.28
CA HIS A 392 -5.25 0.49 -1.93
C HIS A 392 -6.11 -0.06 -3.07
N LEU A 393 -7.01 0.78 -3.63
CA LEU A 393 -7.87 0.39 -4.75
C LEU A 393 -7.08 0.24 -6.06
N SER A 394 -6.08 1.08 -6.34
CA SER A 394 -5.26 0.96 -7.55
C SER A 394 -4.42 -0.30 -7.57
N VAL A 395 -3.92 -0.76 -6.42
CA VAL A 395 -3.22 -2.05 -6.30
C VAL A 395 -4.15 -3.22 -6.64
N LEU A 396 -5.40 -3.20 -6.14
CA LEU A 396 -6.40 -4.21 -6.48
C LEU A 396 -6.71 -4.23 -7.99
N ILE A 397 -6.94 -3.06 -8.58
CA ILE A 397 -7.21 -2.91 -10.02
C ILE A 397 -6.04 -3.47 -10.83
N GLU A 398 -4.81 -3.12 -10.46
CA GLU A 398 -3.61 -3.57 -11.18
C GLU A 398 -3.40 -5.10 -11.03
N ASN A 399 -3.68 -5.69 -9.86
CA ASN A 399 -3.69 -7.14 -9.69
C ASN A 399 -4.70 -7.81 -10.64
N MET A 400 -5.94 -7.30 -10.66
CA MET A 400 -6.96 -7.82 -11.55
C MET A 400 -6.55 -7.69 -13.03
N ARG A 401 -5.97 -6.56 -13.43
CA ARG A 401 -5.44 -6.33 -14.77
C ARG A 401 -4.40 -7.38 -15.17
N ARG A 402 -3.43 -7.65 -14.29
CA ARG A 402 -2.36 -8.65 -14.52
C ARG A 402 -2.88 -10.08 -14.55
N GLU A 403 -3.92 -10.37 -13.78
CA GLU A 403 -4.62 -11.66 -13.80
C GLU A 403 -5.42 -11.88 -15.10
N GLY A 404 -5.64 -10.84 -15.89
CA GLY A 404 -6.34 -10.91 -17.18
C GLY A 404 -7.80 -10.45 -17.15
N TYR A 405 -8.22 -9.69 -16.14
CA TYR A 405 -9.55 -9.09 -16.09
C TYR A 405 -9.64 -7.84 -16.98
N GLU A 406 -10.81 -7.63 -17.57
CA GLU A 406 -11.21 -6.36 -18.16
C GLU A 406 -12.35 -5.76 -17.36
N LEU A 407 -12.23 -4.50 -16.98
CA LEU A 407 -13.26 -3.77 -16.26
C LEU A 407 -13.16 -2.28 -16.58
N ALA A 408 -14.20 -1.54 -16.23
CA ALA A 408 -14.15 -0.08 -16.23
C ALA A 408 -14.39 0.43 -14.81
N VAL A 409 -13.67 1.49 -14.42
CA VAL A 409 -13.75 2.05 -13.07
C VAL A 409 -14.10 3.53 -13.12
N SER A 410 -14.85 3.98 -12.11
CA SER A 410 -15.20 5.39 -11.95
C SER A 410 -14.07 6.16 -11.24
N ARG A 411 -14.21 7.48 -11.22
CA ARG A 411 -13.43 8.35 -10.33
C ARG A 411 -13.60 7.91 -8.88
N PRO A 412 -12.54 8.00 -8.04
CA PRO A 412 -12.67 7.83 -6.60
C PRO A 412 -13.60 8.89 -5.98
N GLU A 413 -14.44 8.47 -5.05
CA GLU A 413 -15.33 9.32 -4.27
C GLU A 413 -15.11 9.10 -2.78
N VAL A 414 -15.13 10.18 -1.98
CA VAL A 414 -15.01 10.06 -0.52
C VAL A 414 -16.31 9.55 0.08
N ILE A 415 -16.19 8.71 1.09
CA ILE A 415 -17.33 8.18 1.83
C ILE A 415 -17.77 9.21 2.87
N ILE A 416 -18.96 9.77 2.67
CA ILE A 416 -19.58 10.71 3.59
C ILE A 416 -20.44 9.94 4.58
N LYS A 417 -20.32 10.24 5.87
CA LYS A 417 -21.08 9.60 6.95
C LYS A 417 -22.00 10.61 7.62
N GLU A 418 -23.13 10.14 8.10
CA GLU A 418 -23.97 10.90 9.02
C GLU A 418 -23.63 10.48 10.45
N ILE A 419 -23.08 11.39 11.23
CA ILE A 419 -22.72 11.19 12.64
C ILE A 419 -23.45 12.24 13.46
N ASP A 420 -24.24 11.82 14.42
CA ASP A 420 -25.04 12.69 15.28
C ASP A 420 -25.94 13.70 14.52
N GLY A 421 -26.47 13.25 13.36
CA GLY A 421 -27.32 14.08 12.50
C GLY A 421 -26.59 15.12 11.65
N GLN A 422 -25.25 15.06 11.63
CA GLN A 422 -24.40 15.93 10.82
C GLN A 422 -23.65 15.14 9.75
N MET A 423 -23.62 15.67 8.52
CA MET A 423 -22.83 15.07 7.44
C MET A 423 -21.34 15.32 7.69
N MET A 424 -20.58 14.24 7.79
CA MET A 424 -19.15 14.25 8.07
C MET A 424 -18.39 13.70 6.88
N GLU A 425 -17.22 14.27 6.59
CA GLU A 425 -16.31 13.81 5.54
C GLU A 425 -14.92 13.50 6.10
N PRO A 426 -14.15 12.61 5.46
CA PRO A 426 -12.80 12.29 5.91
C PRO A 426 -11.89 13.51 5.73
N ILE A 427 -11.18 13.85 6.80
CA ILE A 427 -10.15 14.90 6.85
C ILE A 427 -8.80 14.21 6.89
N GLU A 428 -7.86 14.72 6.10
CA GLU A 428 -6.50 14.22 6.05
C GLU A 428 -5.50 15.24 6.55
N GLN A 429 -4.45 14.76 7.17
CA GLN A 429 -3.25 15.54 7.43
C GLN A 429 -2.37 15.43 6.19
N LEU A 430 -2.04 16.56 5.61
CA LEU A 430 -1.18 16.68 4.45
C LEU A 430 0.13 17.36 4.85
N VAL A 431 1.24 16.76 4.45
CA VAL A 431 2.58 17.37 4.56
C VAL A 431 3.15 17.55 3.17
N VAL A 432 3.59 18.75 2.89
CA VAL A 432 4.19 19.15 1.62
C VAL A 432 5.59 19.67 1.88
N ASP A 433 6.59 19.13 1.21
CA ASP A 433 7.97 19.60 1.27
C ASP A 433 8.39 20.11 -0.12
N ILE A 434 8.62 21.41 -0.24
CA ILE A 434 8.82 22.11 -1.52
C ILE A 434 9.96 23.13 -1.45
N GLU A 435 10.46 23.52 -2.60
CA GLU A 435 11.31 24.69 -2.71
C GLU A 435 10.50 25.98 -2.43
N GLU A 436 11.07 26.94 -1.71
CA GLU A 436 10.39 28.21 -1.33
C GLU A 436 9.80 28.95 -2.53
N ILE A 437 10.43 28.83 -3.71
CA ILE A 437 9.95 29.46 -4.96
C ILE A 437 8.54 28.97 -5.36
N HIS A 438 8.15 27.75 -4.98
CA HIS A 438 6.84 27.16 -5.32
C HIS A 438 5.79 27.38 -4.23
N GLN A 439 6.18 27.93 -3.06
CA GLN A 439 5.32 28.06 -1.89
C GLN A 439 4.01 28.78 -2.20
N GLY A 440 4.07 29.96 -2.83
CA GLY A 440 2.88 30.78 -3.10
C GLY A 440 1.84 30.05 -3.97
N GLY A 441 2.27 29.42 -5.05
CA GLY A 441 1.40 28.67 -5.95
C GLY A 441 0.76 27.43 -5.30
N VAL A 442 1.53 26.69 -4.50
CA VAL A 442 1.02 25.52 -3.78
C VAL A 442 0.02 25.93 -2.70
N MET A 443 0.32 26.97 -1.91
CA MET A 443 -0.58 27.48 -0.87
C MET A 443 -1.90 27.99 -1.45
N GLU A 444 -1.88 28.72 -2.58
CA GLU A 444 -3.07 29.18 -3.27
C GLU A 444 -3.96 28.00 -3.70
N LYS A 445 -3.36 26.98 -4.31
CA LYS A 445 -4.10 25.79 -4.77
C LYS A 445 -4.68 24.96 -3.63
N LEU A 446 -3.92 24.74 -2.57
CA LEU A 446 -4.43 24.05 -1.39
C LEU A 446 -5.56 24.85 -0.72
N GLY A 447 -5.49 26.18 -0.69
CA GLY A 447 -6.58 27.04 -0.20
C GLY A 447 -7.87 26.86 -1.00
N THR A 448 -7.81 26.83 -2.35
CA THR A 448 -8.99 26.58 -3.21
C THR A 448 -9.59 25.19 -3.00
N ARG A 449 -8.79 24.22 -2.52
CA ARG A 449 -9.16 22.85 -2.20
C ARG A 449 -9.57 22.65 -0.73
N LYS A 450 -9.81 23.75 0.00
CA LYS A 450 -10.23 23.77 1.42
C LYS A 450 -9.15 23.31 2.40
N GLY A 451 -7.88 23.33 2.02
CA GLY A 451 -6.76 23.05 2.91
C GLY A 451 -6.56 24.18 3.94
N GLN A 452 -6.43 23.81 5.20
CA GLN A 452 -6.15 24.71 6.33
C GLN A 452 -4.70 24.50 6.76
N LEU A 453 -3.86 25.54 6.57
CA LEU A 453 -2.47 25.53 7.01
C LEU A 453 -2.40 25.44 8.55
N LYS A 454 -1.67 24.48 9.07
CA LYS A 454 -1.44 24.27 10.50
C LYS A 454 -0.04 24.69 10.92
N ASN A 455 0.96 24.37 10.10
CA ASN A 455 2.35 24.67 10.38
C ASN A 455 3.14 24.99 9.11
N MET A 456 4.21 25.75 9.26
CA MET A 456 5.13 26.12 8.18
C MET A 456 6.55 26.24 8.76
N GLU A 457 7.46 25.40 8.28
CA GLU A 457 8.83 25.33 8.75
C GLU A 457 9.82 25.47 7.57
N PRO A 458 10.47 26.63 7.41
CA PRO A 458 11.57 26.77 6.45
C PRO A 458 12.82 26.08 6.97
N ASP A 459 13.57 25.40 6.09
CA ASP A 459 14.83 24.73 6.45
C ASP A 459 16.05 25.68 6.47
N GLY A 460 15.86 26.95 6.09
CA GLY A 460 16.91 27.94 5.95
C GLY A 460 17.88 27.68 4.79
N LYS A 461 17.60 26.71 3.91
CA LYS A 461 18.42 26.33 2.74
C LYS A 461 17.63 26.41 1.42
N GLY A 462 16.45 27.02 1.45
CA GLY A 462 15.60 27.23 0.28
C GLY A 462 14.48 26.21 0.12
N ARG A 463 14.21 25.38 1.11
CA ARG A 463 13.02 24.50 1.16
C ARG A 463 12.10 24.89 2.33
N VAL A 464 10.84 24.57 2.19
CA VAL A 464 9.82 24.79 3.22
C VAL A 464 8.93 23.57 3.35
N ARG A 465 8.68 23.16 4.58
CA ARG A 465 7.69 22.15 4.94
C ARG A 465 6.40 22.82 5.36
N LEU A 466 5.28 22.41 4.74
CA LEU A 466 3.94 22.91 5.03
C LEU A 466 3.08 21.76 5.53
N GLU A 467 2.38 21.96 6.65
CA GLU A 467 1.43 21.00 7.21
C GLU A 467 0.01 21.55 7.11
N TYR A 468 -0.89 20.76 6.54
CA TYR A 468 -2.28 21.11 6.33
C TYR A 468 -3.23 20.07 6.93
N GLN A 469 -4.41 20.52 7.34
CA GLN A 469 -5.60 19.68 7.39
C GLN A 469 -6.46 19.99 6.16
N ILE A 470 -6.88 18.95 5.45
CA ILE A 470 -7.61 19.08 4.18
C ILE A 470 -8.66 17.98 4.06
N PRO A 471 -9.88 18.28 3.55
CA PRO A 471 -10.83 17.23 3.20
C PRO A 471 -10.22 16.28 2.15
N ALA A 472 -10.35 14.96 2.35
CA ALA A 472 -9.78 13.98 1.44
C ALA A 472 -10.21 14.20 -0.03
N ARG A 473 -11.46 14.62 -0.27
CA ARG A 473 -11.92 15.01 -1.62
C ARG A 473 -11.12 16.17 -2.24
N GLY A 474 -10.43 16.97 -1.42
CA GLY A 474 -9.54 18.05 -1.88
C GLY A 474 -8.24 17.54 -2.47
N LEU A 475 -7.83 16.32 -2.14
CA LEU A 475 -6.61 15.71 -2.64
C LEU A 475 -6.83 14.91 -3.93
N ILE A 476 -8.07 14.48 -4.19
CA ILE A 476 -8.39 13.76 -5.45
C ILE A 476 -8.07 14.67 -6.64
N GLY A 477 -7.21 14.15 -7.54
CA GLY A 477 -6.74 14.89 -8.72
C GLY A 477 -5.69 15.98 -8.43
N PHE A 478 -5.18 16.09 -7.20
CA PHE A 478 -4.19 17.13 -6.87
C PHE A 478 -2.76 16.73 -7.17
N GLN A 479 -2.42 15.46 -7.12
CA GLN A 479 -1.03 14.98 -7.24
C GLN A 479 -0.38 15.37 -8.58
N ASN A 480 -1.11 15.27 -9.68
CA ASN A 480 -0.62 15.68 -11.01
C ASN A 480 -0.46 17.20 -11.13
N GLU A 481 -1.40 17.96 -10.54
CA GLU A 481 -1.32 19.43 -10.47
C GLU A 481 -0.11 19.86 -9.63
N PHE A 482 0.08 19.23 -8.47
CA PHE A 482 1.21 19.46 -7.57
C PHE A 482 2.57 19.20 -8.23
N LYS A 483 2.72 18.08 -8.93
CA LYS A 483 3.96 17.78 -9.70
C LYS A 483 4.25 18.84 -10.75
N THR A 484 3.22 19.38 -11.39
CA THR A 484 3.37 20.45 -12.38
C THR A 484 3.77 21.76 -11.71
N LEU A 485 3.13 22.14 -10.60
CA LEU A 485 3.42 23.35 -9.83
C LEU A 485 4.84 23.39 -9.27
N THR A 486 5.33 22.23 -8.83
CA THR A 486 6.66 22.07 -8.22
C THR A 486 7.73 21.62 -9.21
N GLN A 487 7.41 21.54 -10.51
CA GLN A 487 8.32 21.03 -11.55
C GLN A 487 8.91 19.65 -11.22
N GLY A 488 8.20 18.87 -10.41
CA GLY A 488 8.60 17.55 -9.97
C GLY A 488 9.55 17.50 -8.76
N SER A 489 9.96 18.66 -8.21
CA SER A 489 10.88 18.73 -7.05
C SER A 489 10.18 18.61 -5.70
N GLY A 490 8.84 18.77 -5.67
CA GLY A 490 8.05 18.71 -4.44
C GLY A 490 7.71 17.29 -4.00
N LEU A 491 7.66 17.10 -2.69
CA LEU A 491 7.17 15.88 -2.06
C LEU A 491 5.82 16.14 -1.40
N LEU A 492 4.87 15.24 -1.56
CA LEU A 492 3.52 15.34 -1.03
C LEU A 492 3.16 14.02 -0.34
N PHE A 493 2.79 14.12 0.93
CA PHE A 493 2.38 12.98 1.74
C PHE A 493 1.11 13.31 2.50
N HIS A 494 0.16 12.40 2.55
CA HIS A 494 -1.08 12.58 3.28
C HIS A 494 -1.50 11.31 4.01
N VAL A 495 -2.31 11.48 5.04
CA VAL A 495 -2.83 10.38 5.86
C VAL A 495 -4.19 10.77 6.43
N PHE A 496 -5.11 9.81 6.51
CA PHE A 496 -6.40 10.02 7.19
C PHE A 496 -6.17 10.39 8.66
N ASP A 497 -6.84 11.45 9.11
CA ASP A 497 -6.79 11.94 10.48
C ASP A 497 -8.10 11.62 11.23
N HIS A 498 -9.23 12.18 10.80
CA HIS A 498 -10.54 11.98 11.43
C HIS A 498 -11.68 12.29 10.46
N TYR A 499 -12.92 12.03 10.89
CA TYR A 499 -14.11 12.54 10.22
C TYR A 499 -14.47 13.91 10.78
N GLY A 500 -14.47 14.94 9.94
CA GLY A 500 -14.86 16.31 10.27
C GLY A 500 -16.15 16.72 9.56
N PRO A 501 -16.79 17.84 9.99
CA PRO A 501 -17.98 18.36 9.32
C PRO A 501 -17.73 18.61 7.84
N LYS A 502 -18.68 18.17 6.99
CA LYS A 502 -18.56 18.36 5.56
C LYS A 502 -18.51 19.85 5.19
N GLU A 503 -17.40 20.28 4.64
CA GLU A 503 -17.20 21.64 4.13
C GLU A 503 -18.15 21.94 2.97
N GLN A 504 -18.77 23.12 3.00
CA GLN A 504 -19.69 23.55 1.94
C GLN A 504 -18.94 23.98 0.67
N GLY A 505 -19.55 23.73 -0.48
CA GLY A 505 -19.05 24.09 -1.79
C GLY A 505 -18.33 22.96 -2.53
N ALA A 506 -18.34 23.08 -3.84
CA ALA A 506 -17.62 22.15 -4.71
C ALA A 506 -16.11 22.42 -4.60
N ILE A 507 -15.32 21.35 -4.66
CA ILE A 507 -13.87 21.46 -4.84
C ILE A 507 -13.59 21.62 -6.34
N ALA A 508 -12.53 22.33 -6.66
CA ALA A 508 -12.16 22.63 -8.05
C ALA A 508 -12.12 21.34 -8.90
N LYS A 509 -12.86 21.37 -10.00
CA LYS A 509 -12.80 20.36 -11.05
C LYS A 509 -11.55 20.58 -11.91
N ARG A 510 -11.25 19.63 -12.77
CA ARG A 510 -10.22 19.78 -13.80
C ARG A 510 -10.44 21.08 -14.60
N ILE A 511 -9.39 21.86 -14.78
CA ILE A 511 -9.45 23.16 -15.46
C ILE A 511 -9.71 22.98 -16.96
N ASN A 512 -9.11 21.94 -17.56
CA ASN A 512 -9.14 21.68 -19.00
C ASN A 512 -10.18 20.64 -19.36
N GLY A 513 -10.94 20.89 -20.43
CA GLY A 513 -11.80 19.89 -21.04
C GLY A 513 -11.01 18.78 -21.76
N VAL A 514 -11.69 17.86 -22.42
CA VAL A 514 -11.11 16.74 -23.16
C VAL A 514 -11.52 16.74 -24.62
N MET A 515 -10.69 16.13 -25.45
CA MET A 515 -11.01 15.83 -26.84
C MET A 515 -11.57 14.41 -26.92
N ILE A 516 -12.79 14.29 -27.48
CA ILE A 516 -13.58 13.04 -27.50
C ILE A 516 -13.69 12.57 -28.95
N ALA A 517 -13.32 11.33 -29.25
CA ALA A 517 -13.51 10.74 -30.58
C ALA A 517 -14.99 10.62 -30.92
N ASN A 518 -15.37 10.97 -32.15
CA ASN A 518 -16.74 10.90 -32.65
C ASN A 518 -17.06 9.64 -33.45
N ALA A 519 -16.06 8.84 -33.77
CA ALA A 519 -16.23 7.64 -34.60
C ALA A 519 -15.11 6.60 -34.35
N PRO A 520 -15.36 5.31 -34.57
CA PRO A 520 -14.36 4.26 -34.48
C PRO A 520 -13.43 4.23 -35.71
N GLY A 521 -12.16 3.89 -35.49
CA GLY A 521 -11.19 3.70 -36.57
C GLY A 521 -9.74 3.83 -36.12
N VAL A 522 -8.83 3.87 -37.07
CA VAL A 522 -7.39 4.04 -36.84
C VAL A 522 -7.02 5.51 -37.01
N THR A 523 -6.21 6.05 -36.12
CA THR A 523 -5.78 7.44 -36.13
C THR A 523 -4.62 7.68 -37.11
N PRO A 524 -4.78 8.42 -38.21
CA PRO A 524 -3.67 8.81 -39.08
C PRO A 524 -3.02 10.13 -38.61
N ALA A 525 -1.74 10.33 -38.90
CA ALA A 525 -1.03 11.58 -38.62
C ALA A 525 -1.77 12.83 -39.15
N TYR A 526 -2.43 12.69 -40.29
CA TYR A 526 -3.21 13.78 -40.91
C TYR A 526 -4.34 14.32 -40.03
N SER A 527 -5.01 13.49 -39.27
CA SER A 527 -6.05 13.95 -38.33
C SER A 527 -5.48 14.45 -37.00
N LEU A 528 -4.37 13.85 -36.55
CA LEU A 528 -3.74 14.20 -35.27
C LEU A 528 -2.97 15.53 -35.34
N GLY A 529 -2.39 15.90 -36.50
CA GLY A 529 -1.67 17.16 -36.70
C GLY A 529 -2.46 18.39 -36.23
N PRO A 530 -3.65 18.65 -36.79
CA PRO A 530 -4.49 19.78 -36.35
C PRO A 530 -5.02 19.65 -34.91
N LEU A 531 -5.14 18.41 -34.37
CA LEU A 531 -5.63 18.20 -33.01
C LEU A 531 -4.56 18.53 -31.96
N GLN A 532 -3.27 18.31 -32.24
CA GLN A 532 -2.20 18.67 -31.30
C GLN A 532 -2.09 20.19 -31.11
N GLU A 533 -2.56 21.01 -32.04
CA GLU A 533 -2.64 22.47 -31.88
C GLU A 533 -3.72 22.89 -30.87
N ARG A 534 -4.70 22.00 -30.62
CA ARG A 534 -5.82 22.23 -29.68
C ARG A 534 -5.56 21.68 -28.29
N GLY A 535 -4.47 20.95 -28.08
CA GLY A 535 -4.10 20.39 -26.81
C GLY A 535 -3.14 19.23 -26.89
N LYS A 536 -3.01 18.47 -25.80
CA LYS A 536 -2.10 17.33 -25.70
C LYS A 536 -2.85 16.04 -26.03
N LEU A 537 -2.25 15.16 -26.84
CA LEU A 537 -2.89 13.93 -27.31
C LEU A 537 -2.61 12.73 -26.39
N PHE A 538 -3.60 11.86 -26.24
CA PHE A 538 -3.48 10.51 -25.66
C PHE A 538 -3.31 9.44 -26.74
N ALA A 539 -3.86 9.68 -27.94
CA ALA A 539 -3.75 8.78 -29.08
C ALA A 539 -2.52 9.10 -29.92
N ALA A 540 -1.78 8.08 -30.30
CA ALA A 540 -0.68 8.13 -31.25
C ALA A 540 -1.15 7.76 -32.68
N GLU A 541 -0.31 7.99 -33.68
CA GLU A 541 -0.56 7.50 -35.05
C GLU A 541 -0.66 5.96 -35.05
N GLY A 542 -1.68 5.44 -35.71
CA GLY A 542 -1.93 4.00 -35.82
C GLY A 542 -2.74 3.41 -34.66
N ASP A 543 -3.07 4.19 -33.61
CA ASP A 543 -3.89 3.70 -32.52
C ASP A 543 -5.34 3.50 -32.98
N ASN A 544 -5.98 2.42 -32.51
CA ASN A 544 -7.41 2.21 -32.67
C ASN A 544 -8.18 3.03 -31.63
N VAL A 545 -9.19 3.76 -32.08
CA VAL A 545 -10.09 4.54 -31.23
C VAL A 545 -11.55 4.21 -31.51
N TYR A 546 -12.43 4.51 -30.57
CA TYR A 546 -13.88 4.34 -30.71
C TYR A 546 -14.64 5.60 -30.27
N GLU A 547 -15.91 5.72 -30.66
CA GLU A 547 -16.76 6.84 -30.27
C GLU A 547 -16.86 6.95 -28.74
N GLY A 548 -16.62 8.13 -28.17
CA GLY A 548 -16.64 8.38 -26.75
C GLY A 548 -15.30 8.15 -26.02
N GLN A 549 -14.29 7.61 -26.69
CA GLN A 549 -12.92 7.52 -26.16
C GLN A 549 -12.28 8.90 -26.08
N LEU A 550 -11.55 9.18 -24.99
CA LEU A 550 -10.78 10.41 -24.83
C LEU A 550 -9.47 10.26 -25.62
N VAL A 551 -9.26 11.15 -26.58
CA VAL A 551 -8.07 11.15 -27.46
C VAL A 551 -7.07 12.24 -27.10
N GLY A 552 -7.40 13.11 -26.14
CA GLY A 552 -6.48 14.14 -25.66
C GLY A 552 -7.11 15.10 -24.65
N ILE A 553 -6.27 15.99 -24.10
CA ILE A 553 -6.64 17.09 -23.23
C ILE A 553 -6.89 18.31 -24.13
N HIS A 554 -8.04 18.96 -23.96
CA HIS A 554 -8.31 20.23 -24.66
C HIS A 554 -7.61 21.38 -23.95
N SER A 555 -7.11 22.36 -24.69
CA SER A 555 -6.46 23.56 -24.11
C SER A 555 -7.44 24.52 -23.46
N LYS A 556 -8.76 24.36 -23.71
CA LYS A 556 -9.85 25.13 -23.09
C LYS A 556 -10.58 24.31 -22.05
N ASP A 557 -11.46 24.96 -21.30
CA ASP A 557 -12.26 24.39 -20.21
C ASP A 557 -13.43 23.49 -20.66
N ASN A 558 -13.79 23.53 -21.95
CA ASN A 558 -14.90 22.74 -22.49
C ASN A 558 -14.44 21.49 -23.22
N ASP A 559 -15.26 20.45 -23.18
CA ASP A 559 -15.07 19.24 -23.98
C ASP A 559 -15.27 19.51 -25.47
N LEU A 560 -14.46 18.85 -26.29
CA LEU A 560 -14.47 18.99 -27.73
C LEU A 560 -14.61 17.63 -28.41
N THR A 561 -15.74 17.41 -29.10
CA THR A 561 -15.90 16.22 -29.94
C THR A 561 -15.11 16.40 -31.24
N VAL A 562 -14.23 15.46 -31.55
CA VAL A 562 -13.26 15.54 -32.67
C VAL A 562 -13.30 14.30 -33.55
N ASN A 563 -12.95 14.48 -34.83
CA ASN A 563 -12.74 13.39 -35.75
C ASN A 563 -11.24 13.02 -35.80
N ALA A 564 -10.86 12.03 -35.00
CA ALA A 564 -9.48 11.56 -34.90
C ALA A 564 -9.07 10.56 -36.00
N ILE A 565 -9.99 10.17 -36.88
CA ILE A 565 -9.76 9.14 -37.92
C ILE A 565 -9.84 9.69 -39.34
N LYS A 566 -9.89 11.02 -39.51
CA LYS A 566 -10.03 11.65 -40.81
C LYS A 566 -8.78 11.40 -41.66
N THR A 567 -8.94 10.70 -42.76
CA THR A 567 -7.89 10.48 -43.75
C THR A 567 -7.74 11.66 -44.73
N LYS A 568 -6.55 11.82 -45.30
CA LYS A 568 -6.31 12.81 -46.38
C LYS A 568 -7.20 12.45 -47.56
N PRO A 569 -8.02 13.37 -48.10
CA PRO A 569 -8.76 13.11 -49.34
C PRO A 569 -7.81 12.75 -50.50
N LEU A 570 -8.13 11.68 -51.21
CA LEU A 570 -7.44 11.37 -52.46
C LEU A 570 -7.79 12.43 -53.51
N THR A 571 -6.88 13.37 -53.74
CA THR A 571 -7.01 14.34 -54.86
C THR A 571 -6.17 13.88 -56.01
N ASN A 572 -6.73 13.91 -57.25
CA ASN A 572 -6.04 13.54 -58.47
C ASN A 572 -4.95 14.56 -58.87
N MET A 573 -4.81 15.66 -58.18
CA MET A 573 -3.72 16.63 -58.38
C MET A 573 -2.55 16.26 -57.45
N ARG A 574 -1.51 15.64 -58.00
CA ARG A 574 -0.20 15.61 -57.39
C ARG A 574 0.40 17.02 -57.50
N ALA A 575 0.24 17.83 -56.45
CA ALA A 575 1.10 18.99 -56.28
C ALA A 575 2.53 18.46 -56.10
N SER A 576 3.46 18.86 -56.94
CA SER A 576 4.89 18.51 -56.91
C SER A 576 5.65 19.22 -55.76
N GLY A 577 4.95 19.70 -54.73
CA GLY A 577 5.53 20.22 -53.49
C GLY A 577 5.68 19.11 -52.47
N LYS A 578 6.83 19.03 -51.81
CA LYS A 578 7.13 18.14 -50.70
C LYS A 578 5.95 18.15 -49.71
N ASP A 579 5.29 16.99 -49.56
CA ASP A 579 4.47 16.75 -48.37
C ASP A 579 5.43 16.80 -47.18
N ASP A 580 5.46 17.91 -46.45
CA ASP A 580 6.20 17.98 -45.19
C ASP A 580 5.62 16.92 -44.25
N ALA A 581 6.49 16.05 -43.75
CA ALA A 581 6.09 15.03 -42.76
C ALA A 581 5.49 15.73 -41.56
N ILE A 582 4.24 15.39 -41.19
CA ILE A 582 3.57 15.93 -40.02
C ILE A 582 4.33 15.44 -38.78
N GLN A 583 5.00 16.34 -38.07
CA GLN A 583 5.67 16.01 -36.83
C GLN A 583 4.62 16.01 -35.70
N LEU A 584 4.40 14.84 -35.12
CA LEU A 584 3.54 14.69 -33.94
C LEU A 584 4.38 14.69 -32.68
N THR A 585 3.90 15.40 -31.66
CA THR A 585 4.43 15.25 -30.30
C THR A 585 4.05 13.87 -29.75
N PRO A 586 4.91 13.23 -28.93
CA PRO A 586 4.58 11.94 -28.33
C PRO A 586 3.27 12.00 -27.55
N ALA A 587 2.42 10.99 -27.74
CA ALA A 587 1.17 10.87 -27.01
C ALA A 587 1.43 10.63 -25.52
N ILE A 588 0.62 11.23 -24.65
CA ILE A 588 0.69 11.02 -23.22
C ILE A 588 0.13 9.63 -22.90
N LYS A 589 0.91 8.80 -22.25
CA LYS A 589 0.45 7.51 -21.69
C LYS A 589 0.41 7.64 -20.18
N TYR A 590 -0.79 7.58 -19.61
CA TYR A 590 -0.98 7.64 -18.16
C TYR A 590 -0.77 6.28 -17.50
N SER A 591 -0.17 6.27 -16.31
CA SER A 591 -0.28 5.15 -15.40
C SER A 591 -1.73 5.01 -14.89
N LEU A 592 -2.04 3.91 -14.21
CA LEU A 592 -3.37 3.72 -13.64
C LEU A 592 -3.75 4.85 -12.68
N GLU A 593 -2.84 5.22 -11.77
CA GLU A 593 -3.04 6.28 -10.79
C GLU A 593 -3.25 7.63 -11.49
N GLN A 594 -2.44 7.95 -12.48
CA GLN A 594 -2.59 9.18 -13.26
C GLN A 594 -3.92 9.23 -14.02
N ALA A 595 -4.39 8.08 -14.49
CA ALA A 595 -5.67 7.97 -15.18
C ALA A 595 -6.86 8.19 -14.23
N LEU A 596 -6.80 7.60 -13.01
CA LEU A 596 -7.81 7.76 -11.97
C LEU A 596 -7.88 9.21 -11.46
N ASP A 597 -6.71 9.82 -11.27
CA ASP A 597 -6.57 11.23 -10.89
C ASP A 597 -7.13 12.20 -11.93
N PHE A 598 -7.02 11.83 -13.22
CA PHE A 598 -7.38 12.70 -14.33
C PHE A 598 -8.88 12.77 -14.63
N ILE A 599 -9.59 11.64 -14.51
CA ILE A 599 -10.99 11.54 -14.94
C ILE A 599 -11.95 12.38 -14.07
N GLU A 600 -13.03 12.82 -14.72
CA GLU A 600 -14.17 13.50 -14.07
C GLU A 600 -15.35 12.53 -13.85
N ASP A 601 -16.41 13.03 -13.19
CA ASP A 601 -17.57 12.23 -12.76
C ASP A 601 -18.33 11.58 -13.92
N ASP A 602 -18.23 12.13 -15.13
CA ASP A 602 -18.85 11.61 -16.36
C ASP A 602 -17.92 10.75 -17.20
N GLU A 603 -16.74 10.41 -16.68
CA GLU A 603 -15.70 9.65 -17.35
C GLU A 603 -15.42 8.33 -16.62
N LEU A 604 -14.76 7.40 -17.31
CA LEU A 604 -14.34 6.10 -16.80
C LEU A 604 -12.92 5.79 -17.28
N VAL A 605 -12.20 5.04 -16.48
CA VAL A 605 -10.97 4.37 -16.91
C VAL A 605 -11.32 2.95 -17.34
N GLU A 606 -11.06 2.63 -18.59
CA GLU A 606 -11.14 1.27 -19.13
C GLU A 606 -9.82 0.55 -18.86
N ILE A 607 -9.90 -0.49 -18.05
CA ILE A 607 -8.75 -1.30 -17.61
C ILE A 607 -8.73 -2.60 -18.41
N THR A 608 -7.65 -2.81 -19.14
CA THR A 608 -7.42 -4.07 -19.88
C THR A 608 -6.00 -4.57 -19.67
N PRO A 609 -5.71 -5.86 -19.85
CA PRO A 609 -4.36 -6.39 -19.73
C PRO A 609 -3.32 -5.68 -20.61
N LYS A 610 -3.71 -5.21 -21.78
CA LYS A 610 -2.82 -4.56 -22.76
C LYS A 610 -2.72 -3.06 -22.60
N GLU A 611 -3.85 -2.39 -22.28
CA GLU A 611 -3.92 -0.92 -22.28
C GLU A 611 -4.87 -0.38 -21.22
N ILE A 612 -4.59 0.84 -20.79
CA ILE A 612 -5.46 1.68 -19.98
C ILE A 612 -5.97 2.79 -20.90
N ARG A 613 -7.30 2.91 -21.07
CA ARG A 613 -7.94 3.92 -21.91
C ARG A 613 -8.89 4.76 -21.07
N LEU A 614 -9.03 6.02 -21.46
CA LEU A 614 -10.00 6.94 -20.86
C LEU A 614 -11.20 7.07 -21.79
N ARG A 615 -12.41 7.11 -21.24
CA ARG A 615 -13.62 7.24 -22.03
C ARG A 615 -14.75 7.96 -21.28
N LYS A 616 -15.72 8.48 -22.00
CA LYS A 616 -16.96 8.96 -21.39
C LYS A 616 -17.83 7.77 -20.90
N LYS A 617 -18.63 7.98 -19.85
CA LYS A 617 -19.63 7.00 -19.39
C LYS A 617 -20.61 6.65 -20.50
N PHE A 618 -21.11 7.70 -21.18
CA PHE A 618 -21.97 7.58 -22.35
C PHE A 618 -21.15 7.74 -23.63
N LEU A 619 -21.02 6.68 -24.41
CA LEU A 619 -20.13 6.68 -25.57
C LEU A 619 -20.65 7.55 -26.69
N THR A 620 -21.98 7.49 -27.01
CA THR A 620 -22.53 8.28 -28.11
C THR A 620 -22.78 9.74 -27.71
N GLU A 621 -22.60 10.66 -28.64
CA GLU A 621 -22.88 12.08 -28.39
C GLU A 621 -24.35 12.32 -28.04
N SER A 622 -25.27 11.56 -28.63
CA SER A 622 -26.70 11.64 -28.35
C SER A 622 -27.03 11.31 -26.89
N ASP A 623 -26.40 10.26 -26.33
CA ASP A 623 -26.64 9.85 -24.97
C ASP A 623 -26.00 10.83 -23.97
N ARG A 624 -24.83 11.37 -24.27
CA ARG A 624 -24.22 12.45 -23.47
C ARG A 624 -25.13 13.69 -23.40
N LYS A 625 -25.71 14.10 -24.55
CA LYS A 625 -26.67 15.23 -24.61
C LYS A 625 -27.98 14.94 -23.86
N LYS A 626 -28.48 13.69 -23.87
CA LYS A 626 -29.65 13.33 -23.07
C LYS A 626 -29.35 13.37 -21.58
N ALA A 627 -28.22 12.80 -21.15
CA ALA A 627 -27.80 12.81 -19.76
C ALA A 627 -27.62 14.23 -19.20
N SER A 628 -27.04 15.16 -19.98
CA SER A 628 -26.86 16.57 -19.57
C SER A 628 -28.17 17.39 -19.48
N ARG A 629 -29.30 16.89 -20.08
CA ARG A 629 -30.63 17.55 -20.03
C ARG A 629 -31.56 16.96 -18.98
N GLY A 630 -31.23 15.78 -18.45
CA GLY A 630 -32.06 15.07 -17.47
C GLY A 630 -31.58 15.16 -16.03
N GLY A 631 -30.50 15.93 -15.76
CA GLY A 631 -29.90 16.18 -14.44
C GLY A 631 -30.32 17.53 -13.85
#